data_bacc3553d17718579232519e8e8efec9
#
_entry.id   bacc3553d17718579232519e8e8efec9
#
_cell.length_a   1.000
_cell.length_b   1.000
_cell.length_c   1.000
_cell.angle_alpha   90.00
_cell.angle_beta   90.00
_cell.angle_gamma   90.00
#
_symmetry.space_group_name_H-M   'P 1'
#
loop_
_entity.id
_entity.type
_entity.pdbx_description
1 polymer ?
#
loop_
_entity_poly.entity_id
_entity_poly.type
_entity_poly.pdbx_seq_one_letter_code
_entity_poly.pdbx_strand_id
1 'polypeptide(L)'
;MNLYRSNPAPDRPEHPVRYQRDDVDVADRIEPWIELVGPMRGPRVWNDDCGKWSERPATGDLIAIYDSYGSYRGWALYHHRSRVRLRVVTRSTERPTDAWWHAKAKSTALRRLSDPTVPNDVCRLINAEGDDFPALMVDRYGDTLVAVAYTSTMVGIFEMIVPTLHEILGTKHYHLSSDPKAAKAEGDRPVVRTSEGCPNTLRFEENGIKFEASLADGHKTGFFCDQRDNRRGVGELVASMVEQGKKVDVLDVCSYTGGFGLQAAKAGAASVHCIDLDEKALAVAKRNANINQLTKVKFTHADAFSYLRTLGQNKKQYDIVIVDPPKFVPSRREYEEGQGKYHDINKLAFPLVKPGGFIISCSCSGLFSMTDLTETLRKSARARKVRIIRETGAGSDHPIRLDFPEGRYLKAVWMKLDD
;
A
#
# COMPACT_ATOMS: atom_id res chain seq x y z
N MET A 1 -30.98 -19.06 -28.53
CA MET A 1 -31.88 -19.10 -27.38
C MET A 1 -31.37 -18.09 -26.36
N ASN A 2 -31.99 -16.90 -26.34
CA ASN A 2 -31.57 -15.75 -25.52
C ASN A 2 -32.03 -15.93 -24.08
N LEU A 3 -31.11 -16.07 -23.14
CA LEU A 3 -31.36 -16.15 -21.68
C LEU A 3 -30.61 -15.06 -20.90
N TYR A 4 -30.68 -13.80 -21.34
CA TYR A 4 -30.39 -12.65 -20.50
C TYR A 4 -31.52 -11.63 -20.66
N ARG A 5 -32.60 -11.87 -19.93
CA ARG A 5 -33.55 -10.80 -19.61
C ARG A 5 -32.92 -9.98 -18.48
N SER A 6 -32.71 -8.71 -18.76
CA SER A 6 -32.36 -7.68 -17.79
C SER A 6 -33.43 -7.65 -16.68
N ASN A 7 -33.07 -7.98 -15.46
CA ASN A 7 -33.91 -7.65 -14.31
C ASN A 7 -33.98 -6.12 -14.20
N PRO A 8 -35.20 -5.54 -14.05
CA PRO A 8 -35.32 -4.13 -13.72
C PRO A 8 -34.62 -3.87 -12.35
N ALA A 9 -33.92 -2.73 -12.24
CA ALA A 9 -33.35 -2.29 -11.01
C ALA A 9 -34.45 -2.25 -9.93
N PRO A 10 -34.16 -2.66 -8.68
CA PRO A 10 -35.14 -2.54 -7.61
C PRO A 10 -35.56 -1.08 -7.44
N ASP A 11 -36.88 -0.87 -7.37
CA ASP A 11 -37.47 0.44 -7.14
C ASP A 11 -36.80 1.12 -5.96
N ARG A 12 -36.23 2.29 -6.21
CA ARG A 12 -35.75 3.14 -5.13
C ARG A 12 -36.96 3.53 -4.29
N PRO A 13 -36.90 3.37 -2.95
CA PRO A 13 -37.99 3.83 -2.12
C PRO A 13 -38.21 5.33 -2.37
N GLU A 14 -39.44 5.69 -2.75
CA GLU A 14 -39.82 7.05 -3.13
C GLU A 14 -39.75 8.08 -1.99
N HIS A 15 -39.43 7.65 -0.76
CA HIS A 15 -39.22 8.55 0.36
C HIS A 15 -37.89 8.22 1.05
N PRO A 16 -36.94 9.20 1.08
CA PRO A 16 -35.81 9.06 1.98
C PRO A 16 -36.39 8.94 3.41
N VAL A 17 -35.97 7.89 4.12
CA VAL A 17 -36.24 7.76 5.54
C VAL A 17 -35.78 9.08 6.19
N ARG A 18 -36.74 9.92 6.60
CA ARG A 18 -36.45 11.10 7.39
C ARG A 18 -36.03 10.62 8.77
N TYR A 19 -34.70 10.46 8.95
CA TYR A 19 -34.18 10.41 10.30
C TYR A 19 -34.62 11.70 10.99
N GLN A 20 -35.25 11.59 12.17
CA GLN A 20 -35.54 12.75 13.02
C GLN A 20 -34.24 13.53 13.18
N ARG A 21 -34.30 14.82 12.85
CA ARG A 21 -33.21 15.77 13.02
C ARG A 21 -33.03 15.97 14.52
N ASP A 22 -31.91 15.51 15.08
CA ASP A 22 -31.30 16.19 16.21
C ASP A 22 -30.54 17.38 15.61
N ASP A 23 -31.28 18.42 15.20
CA ASP A 23 -30.70 19.68 14.74
C ASP A 23 -30.02 20.33 15.96
N VAL A 24 -28.72 20.10 16.10
CA VAL A 24 -27.88 20.84 17.03
C VAL A 24 -27.96 22.31 16.58
N ASP A 25 -28.55 23.18 17.41
CA ASP A 25 -28.60 24.62 17.11
C ASP A 25 -27.17 25.08 16.79
N VAL A 26 -27.04 25.99 15.82
CA VAL A 26 -25.72 26.52 15.43
C VAL A 26 -25.00 27.12 16.65
N ALA A 27 -25.76 27.66 17.63
CA ALA A 27 -25.22 28.14 18.88
C ALA A 27 -24.59 27.09 19.80
N ASP A 28 -24.99 25.83 19.67
CA ASP A 28 -24.50 24.71 20.49
C ASP A 28 -23.37 23.89 19.82
N ARG A 29 -22.92 24.32 18.66
CA ARG A 29 -21.83 23.64 17.93
C ARG A 29 -20.48 23.84 18.61
N ILE A 30 -19.67 22.80 18.60
CA ILE A 30 -18.29 22.83 19.13
C ILE A 30 -17.42 23.70 18.22
N GLU A 31 -16.84 24.76 18.74
CA GLU A 31 -15.99 25.69 17.97
C GLU A 31 -14.48 25.28 18.00
N PRO A 32 -13.71 25.59 16.94
CA PRO A 32 -14.21 26.07 15.63
C PRO A 32 -14.89 24.94 14.85
N TRP A 33 -15.91 25.28 14.05
CA TRP A 33 -16.66 24.31 13.27
C TRP A 33 -16.76 24.66 11.77
N ILE A 34 -16.98 23.61 10.97
CA ILE A 34 -17.37 23.69 9.56
C ILE A 34 -18.62 22.85 9.30
N GLU A 35 -19.53 23.37 8.48
CA GLU A 35 -20.66 22.62 7.92
C GLU A 35 -20.33 22.19 6.49
N LEU A 36 -20.61 20.94 6.16
CA LEU A 36 -20.44 20.42 4.81
C LEU A 36 -21.68 20.69 3.96
N VAL A 37 -21.49 20.86 2.66
CA VAL A 37 -22.61 21.01 1.69
C VAL A 37 -23.39 19.72 1.45
N GLY A 38 -22.88 18.58 1.91
CA GLY A 38 -23.48 17.26 1.75
C GLY A 38 -23.04 16.27 2.83
N PRO A 39 -23.39 14.99 2.69
CA PRO A 39 -23.00 13.97 3.64
C PRO A 39 -21.49 13.69 3.58
N MET A 40 -20.88 13.47 4.74
CA MET A 40 -19.48 13.04 4.81
C MET A 40 -19.33 11.59 4.30
N ARG A 41 -18.56 11.39 3.24
CA ARG A 41 -18.41 10.09 2.56
C ARG A 41 -17.23 9.26 3.07
N GLY A 42 -16.31 9.83 3.83
CA GLY A 42 -15.11 9.16 4.33
C GLY A 42 -14.22 10.10 5.12
N PRO A 43 -12.97 9.69 5.44
CA PRO A 43 -12.05 10.47 6.26
C PRO A 43 -11.41 11.66 5.52
N ARG A 44 -11.62 11.79 4.22
CA ARG A 44 -11.13 12.88 3.39
C ARG A 44 -12.31 13.74 2.90
N VAL A 45 -12.29 15.04 3.22
CA VAL A 45 -13.28 16.00 2.76
C VAL A 45 -12.60 16.94 1.76
N TRP A 46 -13.18 17.04 0.59
CA TRP A 46 -12.65 17.86 -0.49
C TRP A 46 -13.07 19.32 -0.36
N ASN A 47 -12.33 20.22 -0.99
CA ASN A 47 -12.63 21.66 -0.95
C ASN A 47 -14.09 21.96 -1.33
N ASP A 48 -14.60 21.28 -2.34
CA ASP A 48 -15.93 21.52 -2.91
C ASP A 48 -17.07 21.00 -2.00
N ASP A 49 -16.74 20.15 -1.00
CA ASP A 49 -17.68 19.66 0.00
C ASP A 49 -17.77 20.59 1.23
N CYS A 50 -16.93 21.64 1.31
CA CYS A 50 -16.87 22.57 2.42
C CYS A 50 -17.89 23.71 2.25
N GLY A 51 -18.71 23.91 3.27
CA GLY A 51 -19.74 24.96 3.32
C GLY A 51 -19.41 26.13 4.27
N LYS A 52 -20.26 26.38 5.25
CA LYS A 52 -20.11 27.46 6.23
C LYS A 52 -19.14 27.11 7.34
N TRP A 53 -18.50 28.10 7.93
CA TRP A 53 -17.59 27.96 9.08
C TRP A 53 -17.94 28.96 10.17
N SER A 54 -17.61 28.65 11.41
CA SER A 54 -17.66 29.62 12.52
C SER A 54 -16.58 30.70 12.36
N GLU A 55 -15.36 30.26 12.05
CA GLU A 55 -14.21 31.11 11.78
C GLU A 55 -13.29 30.44 10.77
N ARG A 56 -12.43 31.21 10.09
CA ARG A 56 -11.49 30.66 9.10
C ARG A 56 -10.26 30.11 9.79
N PRO A 57 -10.03 28.76 9.77
CA PRO A 57 -8.90 28.17 10.45
C PRO A 57 -7.58 28.38 9.70
N ALA A 58 -6.46 28.25 10.43
CA ALA A 58 -5.13 28.14 9.85
C ALA A 58 -4.82 26.70 9.47
N THR A 59 -3.85 26.48 8.57
CA THR A 59 -3.38 25.12 8.26
C THR A 59 -2.84 24.45 9.51
N GLY A 60 -3.32 23.24 9.78
CA GLY A 60 -2.97 22.46 10.96
C GLY A 60 -3.97 22.55 12.11
N ASP A 61 -4.89 23.50 12.05
CA ASP A 61 -5.92 23.61 13.09
C ASP A 61 -6.88 22.41 13.04
N LEU A 62 -7.34 22.04 14.24
CA LEU A 62 -8.44 21.09 14.42
C LEU A 62 -9.76 21.84 14.33
N ILE A 63 -10.66 21.33 13.49
CA ILE A 63 -12.00 21.86 13.28
C ILE A 63 -13.05 20.78 13.44
N ALA A 64 -14.15 21.08 14.14
CA ALA A 64 -15.30 20.18 14.28
C ALA A 64 -16.11 20.17 12.98
N ILE A 65 -16.49 19.00 12.49
CA ILE A 65 -17.25 18.84 11.25
C ILE A 65 -18.71 18.57 11.59
N TYR A 66 -19.60 19.29 10.93
CA TYR A 66 -21.03 19.04 10.87
C TYR A 66 -21.44 18.78 9.42
N ASP A 67 -22.33 17.83 9.19
CA ASP A 67 -22.87 17.62 7.85
C ASP A 67 -23.99 18.64 7.52
N SER A 68 -24.51 18.57 6.29
CA SER A 68 -25.61 19.43 5.83
C SER A 68 -26.92 19.26 6.60
N TYR A 69 -27.01 18.29 7.48
CA TYR A 69 -28.15 18.07 8.38
C TYR A 69 -27.89 18.58 9.79
N GLY A 70 -26.76 19.25 10.06
CA GLY A 70 -26.40 19.73 11.38
C GLY A 70 -25.83 18.65 12.31
N SER A 71 -25.65 17.40 11.85
CA SER A 71 -25.12 16.31 12.67
C SER A 71 -23.60 16.40 12.79
N TYR A 72 -23.09 16.28 14.01
CA TYR A 72 -21.66 16.20 14.29
C TYR A 72 -21.02 14.97 13.63
N ARG A 73 -19.85 15.14 13.00
CA ARG A 73 -19.16 14.07 12.25
C ARG A 73 -17.74 13.78 12.72
N GLY A 74 -17.17 14.60 13.57
CA GLY A 74 -15.83 14.39 14.12
C GLY A 74 -14.94 15.61 14.08
N TRP A 75 -13.69 15.45 14.49
CA TRP A 75 -12.61 16.41 14.35
C TRP A 75 -11.74 16.11 13.15
N ALA A 76 -11.32 17.16 12.44
CA ALA A 76 -10.41 17.06 11.32
C ALA A 76 -9.30 18.09 11.39
N LEU A 77 -8.15 17.75 10.77
CA LEU A 77 -7.08 18.69 10.47
C LEU A 77 -7.42 19.45 9.20
N TYR A 78 -7.35 20.78 9.26
CA TYR A 78 -7.59 21.67 8.14
C TYR A 78 -6.31 21.98 7.37
N HIS A 79 -6.42 22.12 6.03
CA HIS A 79 -5.33 22.60 5.18
C HIS A 79 -5.84 23.57 4.10
N HIS A 80 -5.42 24.84 4.15
CA HIS A 80 -6.01 25.91 3.33
C HIS A 80 -5.70 25.83 1.83
N ARG A 81 -4.63 25.16 1.41
CA ARG A 81 -4.23 24.98 -0.01
C ARG A 81 -4.53 23.62 -0.57
N SER A 82 -4.71 22.61 0.29
CA SER A 82 -4.95 21.25 -0.14
C SER A 82 -6.33 21.11 -0.82
N ARG A 83 -6.39 20.29 -1.87
CA ARG A 83 -7.66 19.86 -2.45
C ARG A 83 -8.44 18.99 -1.46
N VAL A 84 -7.75 18.17 -0.65
CA VAL A 84 -8.33 17.49 0.51
C VAL A 84 -8.29 18.47 1.68
N ARG A 85 -9.36 19.26 1.79
CA ARG A 85 -9.45 20.39 2.72
C ARG A 85 -9.42 19.99 4.17
N LEU A 86 -10.08 18.87 4.50
CA LEU A 86 -10.16 18.33 5.85
C LEU A 86 -9.78 16.87 5.86
N ARG A 87 -9.01 16.48 6.87
CA ARG A 87 -8.62 15.08 7.13
C ARG A 87 -9.12 14.68 8.51
N VAL A 88 -10.13 13.84 8.55
CA VAL A 88 -10.77 13.40 9.80
C VAL A 88 -9.79 12.57 10.63
N VAL A 89 -9.61 12.94 11.89
CA VAL A 89 -8.71 12.25 12.84
C VAL A 89 -9.48 11.44 13.89
N THR A 90 -10.70 11.87 14.24
CA THR A 90 -11.56 11.14 15.19
C THR A 90 -13.02 11.49 14.98
N ARG A 91 -13.91 10.58 15.38
CA ARG A 91 -15.37 10.83 15.45
C ARG A 91 -15.85 11.13 16.87
N SER A 92 -14.96 11.12 17.88
CA SER A 92 -15.26 11.54 19.23
C SER A 92 -15.60 13.04 19.27
N THR A 93 -16.47 13.44 20.18
CA THR A 93 -16.72 14.87 20.47
C THR A 93 -15.56 15.51 21.24
N GLU A 94 -14.74 14.72 21.89
CA GLU A 94 -13.53 15.19 22.59
C GLU A 94 -12.49 15.72 21.60
N ARG A 95 -12.07 16.99 21.81
CA ARG A 95 -11.06 17.61 20.97
C ARG A 95 -9.70 16.94 21.16
N PRO A 96 -9.03 16.46 20.08
CA PRO A 96 -7.68 15.92 20.19
C PRO A 96 -6.68 16.92 20.77
N THR A 97 -5.92 16.48 21.77
CA THR A 97 -4.81 17.19 22.40
C THR A 97 -3.49 16.46 22.12
N ASP A 98 -2.36 17.02 22.53
CA ASP A 98 -1.09 16.31 22.44
C ASP A 98 -1.12 14.95 23.16
N ALA A 99 -1.72 14.91 24.35
CA ALA A 99 -1.92 13.67 25.11
C ALA A 99 -2.77 12.64 24.32
N TRP A 100 -3.78 13.11 23.59
CA TRP A 100 -4.58 12.25 22.71
C TRP A 100 -3.73 11.64 21.58
N TRP A 101 -2.87 12.42 20.94
CA TRP A 101 -1.97 11.92 19.89
C TRP A 101 -0.97 10.88 20.42
N HIS A 102 -0.39 11.11 21.61
CA HIS A 102 0.47 10.15 22.28
C HIS A 102 -0.27 8.84 22.61
N ALA A 103 -1.47 8.93 23.20
CA ALA A 103 -2.29 7.76 23.50
C ALA A 103 -2.66 6.97 22.24
N LYS A 104 -2.99 7.67 21.15
CA LYS A 104 -3.30 7.06 19.87
C LYS A 104 -2.07 6.37 19.26
N ALA A 105 -0.91 7.00 19.26
CA ALA A 105 0.34 6.40 18.81
C ALA A 105 0.66 5.12 19.61
N LYS A 106 0.55 5.19 20.93
CA LYS A 106 0.70 4.03 21.83
C LYS A 106 -0.25 2.89 21.47
N SER A 107 -1.54 3.16 21.34
CA SER A 107 -2.53 2.13 21.02
C SER A 107 -2.29 1.51 19.64
N THR A 108 -1.85 2.30 18.66
CA THR A 108 -1.52 1.82 17.31
C THR A 108 -0.29 0.92 17.32
N ALA A 109 0.77 1.30 18.04
CA ALA A 109 1.96 0.47 18.20
C ALA A 109 1.65 -0.86 18.91
N LEU A 110 0.87 -0.82 19.99
CA LEU A 110 0.48 -2.02 20.74
C LEU A 110 -0.37 -2.98 19.89
N ARG A 111 -1.26 -2.48 19.03
CA ARG A 111 -2.00 -3.34 18.08
C ARG A 111 -1.06 -4.10 17.15
N ARG A 112 0.01 -3.47 16.65
CA ARG A 112 1.00 -4.16 15.81
C ARG A 112 1.77 -5.21 16.59
N LEU A 113 2.21 -4.90 17.81
CA LEU A 113 2.95 -5.84 18.67
C LEU A 113 2.10 -7.03 19.12
N SER A 114 0.78 -6.85 19.27
CA SER A 114 -0.15 -7.91 19.67
C SER A 114 -0.66 -8.78 18.54
N ASP A 115 -0.45 -8.38 17.27
CA ASP A 115 -0.87 -9.16 16.10
C ASP A 115 0.20 -10.22 15.77
N PRO A 116 -0.07 -11.52 15.97
CA PRO A 116 0.90 -12.58 15.73
C PRO A 116 1.29 -12.73 14.25
N THR A 117 0.54 -12.12 13.33
CA THR A 117 0.83 -12.13 11.90
C THR A 117 1.76 -10.99 11.46
N VAL A 118 2.01 -10.02 12.35
CA VAL A 118 2.90 -8.88 12.11
C VAL A 118 4.26 -9.15 12.77
N PRO A 119 5.35 -9.23 11.98
CA PRO A 119 6.69 -9.41 12.56
C PRO A 119 7.14 -8.15 13.30
N ASN A 120 7.87 -8.34 14.38
CA ASN A 120 8.36 -7.23 15.21
C ASN A 120 9.51 -6.45 14.56
N ASP A 121 10.22 -7.04 13.59
CA ASP A 121 11.42 -6.44 13.01
C ASP A 121 11.12 -5.51 11.83
N VAL A 122 10.13 -5.87 11.00
CA VAL A 122 9.71 -5.08 9.84
C VAL A 122 8.20 -5.09 9.65
N CYS A 123 7.58 -3.90 9.72
CA CYS A 123 6.14 -3.76 9.49
C CYS A 123 5.74 -2.31 9.18
N ARG A 124 4.56 -2.13 8.59
CA ARG A 124 3.85 -0.87 8.57
C ARG A 124 3.29 -0.59 9.96
N LEU A 125 3.88 0.36 10.67
CA LEU A 125 3.47 0.75 12.03
C LEU A 125 2.23 1.66 12.01
N ILE A 126 2.23 2.67 11.13
CA ILE A 126 1.11 3.59 10.93
C ILE A 126 0.75 3.60 9.44
N ASN A 127 -0.49 3.27 9.11
CA ASN A 127 -1.00 3.20 7.75
C ASN A 127 -2.01 4.33 7.44
N ALA A 128 -1.59 5.56 7.57
CA ALA A 128 -2.36 6.75 7.22
C ALA A 128 -3.82 6.69 7.72
N GLU A 129 -4.80 6.89 6.84
CA GLU A 129 -6.23 6.87 7.18
C GLU A 129 -6.67 5.54 7.80
N GLY A 130 -6.01 4.45 7.50
CA GLY A 130 -6.30 3.13 8.09
C GLY A 130 -6.09 3.05 9.58
N ASP A 131 -5.21 3.88 10.13
CA ASP A 131 -4.92 4.00 11.57
C ASP A 131 -5.38 5.35 12.15
N ASP A 132 -6.15 6.15 11.40
CA ASP A 132 -6.58 7.50 11.74
C ASP A 132 -5.41 8.46 12.04
N PHE A 133 -4.29 8.29 11.33
CA PHE A 133 -3.20 9.25 11.19
C PHE A 133 -3.16 9.74 9.74
N PRO A 134 -4.16 10.51 9.31
CA PRO A 134 -4.34 10.81 7.89
C PRO A 134 -3.10 11.46 7.31
N ALA A 135 -2.67 10.97 6.14
CA ALA A 135 -1.49 11.48 5.45
C ALA A 135 -0.15 11.24 6.17
N LEU A 136 -0.05 10.25 7.09
CA LEU A 136 1.20 9.81 7.70
C LEU A 136 1.37 8.30 7.53
N MET A 137 2.49 7.89 6.96
CA MET A 137 2.91 6.50 6.90
C MET A 137 4.19 6.35 7.74
N VAL A 138 4.26 5.31 8.57
CA VAL A 138 5.46 4.99 9.36
C VAL A 138 5.72 3.50 9.23
N ASP A 139 6.90 3.14 8.76
CA ASP A 139 7.40 1.78 8.73
C ASP A 139 8.47 1.59 9.81
N ARG A 140 8.50 0.41 10.41
CA ARG A 140 9.56 -0.03 11.31
C ARG A 140 10.54 -0.91 10.55
N TYR A 141 11.83 -0.67 10.76
CA TYR A 141 12.94 -1.50 10.25
C TYR A 141 13.95 -1.69 11.40
N GLY A 142 13.83 -2.81 12.09
CA GLY A 142 14.66 -3.09 13.26
C GLY A 142 14.49 -2.01 14.35
N ASP A 143 15.55 -1.26 14.62
CA ASP A 143 15.57 -0.17 15.58
C ASP A 143 15.30 1.23 14.99
N THR A 144 14.95 1.30 13.71
CA THR A 144 14.72 2.56 12.97
C THR A 144 13.28 2.69 12.50
N LEU A 145 12.68 3.86 12.71
CA LEU A 145 11.38 4.23 12.15
C LEU A 145 11.58 5.09 10.90
N VAL A 146 10.92 4.71 9.80
CA VAL A 146 10.95 5.50 8.56
C VAL A 146 9.56 6.04 8.29
N ALA A 147 9.44 7.36 8.31
CA ALA A 147 8.17 8.06 8.16
C ALA A 147 8.09 8.84 6.84
N VAL A 148 6.92 8.79 6.21
CA VAL A 148 6.57 9.65 5.08
C VAL A 148 5.32 10.44 5.43
N ALA A 149 5.45 11.75 5.51
CA ALA A 149 4.35 12.68 5.74
C ALA A 149 3.91 13.34 4.43
N TYR A 150 2.61 13.34 4.15
CA TYR A 150 2.04 13.95 2.95
C TYR A 150 1.50 15.36 3.22
N THR A 151 1.60 15.87 4.45
CA THR A 151 1.26 17.25 4.85
C THR A 151 2.27 17.77 5.87
N SER A 152 2.47 19.10 5.90
CA SER A 152 3.34 19.74 6.88
C SER A 152 2.86 19.52 8.32
N THR A 153 1.54 19.50 8.54
CA THR A 153 0.96 19.21 9.87
C THR A 153 1.37 17.85 10.40
N MET A 154 1.42 16.81 9.53
CA MET A 154 1.80 15.48 9.95
C MET A 154 3.30 15.32 10.18
N VAL A 155 4.13 16.21 9.64
CA VAL A 155 5.56 16.32 10.04
C VAL A 155 5.65 16.65 11.52
N GLY A 156 4.98 17.71 11.98
CA GLY A 156 4.98 18.12 13.40
C GLY A 156 4.36 17.07 14.33
N ILE A 157 3.25 16.44 13.89
CA ILE A 157 2.63 15.37 14.69
C ILE A 157 3.57 14.16 14.82
N PHE A 158 4.26 13.75 13.76
CA PHE A 158 5.25 12.67 13.86
C PHE A 158 6.37 13.01 14.82
N GLU A 159 6.96 14.20 14.72
CA GLU A 159 8.03 14.65 15.63
C GLU A 159 7.58 14.66 17.11
N MET A 160 6.31 15.01 17.35
CA MET A 160 5.71 14.97 18.70
C MET A 160 5.57 13.54 19.23
N ILE A 161 5.06 12.59 18.41
CA ILE A 161 4.75 11.23 18.87
C ILE A 161 5.93 10.25 18.81
N VAL A 162 7.01 10.56 18.07
CA VAL A 162 8.12 9.62 17.87
C VAL A 162 8.80 9.19 19.19
N PRO A 163 8.93 10.02 20.24
CA PRO A 163 9.46 9.55 21.53
C PRO A 163 8.61 8.43 22.16
N THR A 164 7.29 8.56 22.07
CA THR A 164 6.35 7.53 22.55
C THR A 164 6.49 6.22 21.75
N LEU A 165 6.67 6.32 20.44
CA LEU A 165 6.89 5.14 19.59
C LEU A 165 8.21 4.46 19.95
N HIS A 166 9.29 5.23 20.17
CA HIS A 166 10.59 4.71 20.58
C HIS A 166 10.52 3.98 21.92
N GLU A 167 9.84 4.55 22.91
CA GLU A 167 9.65 3.94 24.22
C GLU A 167 8.97 2.56 24.13
N ILE A 168 7.89 2.46 23.34
CA ILE A 168 7.09 1.23 23.24
C ILE A 168 7.78 0.15 22.41
N LEU A 169 8.45 0.56 21.32
CA LEU A 169 9.00 -0.36 20.33
C LEU A 169 10.47 -0.71 20.59
N GLY A 170 11.15 -0.01 21.49
CA GLY A 170 12.59 -0.13 21.70
C GLY A 170 13.43 0.37 20.51
N THR A 171 12.84 1.17 19.62
CA THR A 171 13.54 1.76 18.49
C THR A 171 14.36 2.97 18.93
N LYS A 172 15.41 3.33 18.17
CA LYS A 172 16.36 4.38 18.55
C LYS A 172 16.43 5.52 17.56
N HIS A 173 16.18 5.22 16.29
CA HIS A 173 16.41 6.13 15.19
C HIS A 173 15.13 6.39 14.41
N TYR A 174 15.06 7.55 13.78
CA TYR A 174 14.03 7.81 12.78
C TYR A 174 14.60 8.55 11.57
N HIS A 175 13.97 8.32 10.44
CA HIS A 175 14.06 9.12 9.23
C HIS A 175 12.66 9.55 8.82
N LEU A 176 12.42 10.84 8.75
CA LEU A 176 11.16 11.44 8.29
C LEU A 176 11.40 12.19 7.00
N SER A 177 10.58 11.94 5.99
CA SER A 177 10.53 12.73 4.77
C SER A 177 9.10 13.16 4.45
N SER A 178 8.92 14.31 3.84
CA SER A 178 7.66 14.65 3.20
C SER A 178 7.68 14.22 1.74
N ASP A 179 6.51 13.75 1.24
CA ASP A 179 6.38 13.44 -0.19
C ASP A 179 6.52 14.72 -1.02
N PRO A 180 7.53 14.84 -1.93
CA PRO A 180 7.78 16.09 -2.64
C PRO A 180 6.63 16.54 -3.55
N LYS A 181 5.86 15.59 -4.12
CA LYS A 181 4.71 15.90 -4.98
C LYS A 181 3.53 16.42 -4.17
N ALA A 182 3.27 15.80 -3.01
CA ALA A 182 2.24 16.25 -2.08
C ALA A 182 2.59 17.62 -1.51
N ALA A 183 3.81 17.82 -1.01
CA ALA A 183 4.28 19.10 -0.49
C ALA A 183 4.11 20.22 -1.53
N LYS A 184 4.57 19.99 -2.78
CA LYS A 184 4.38 20.95 -3.86
C LYS A 184 2.89 21.25 -4.16
N ALA A 185 2.04 20.22 -4.15
CA ALA A 185 0.61 20.38 -4.42
C ALA A 185 -0.10 21.19 -3.33
N GLU A 186 0.39 21.13 -2.10
CA GLU A 186 -0.13 21.88 -0.93
C GLU A 186 0.57 23.23 -0.73
N GLY A 187 1.58 23.54 -1.55
CA GLY A 187 2.36 24.78 -1.47
C GLY A 187 3.37 24.79 -0.32
N ASP A 188 3.70 23.61 0.18
CA ASP A 188 4.71 23.39 1.22
C ASP A 188 6.08 23.10 0.61
N ARG A 189 7.14 23.27 1.42
CA ARG A 189 8.49 22.85 1.04
C ARG A 189 8.71 21.40 1.49
N PRO A 190 9.34 20.55 0.65
CA PRO A 190 9.75 19.22 1.08
C PRO A 190 10.68 19.30 2.30
N VAL A 191 10.46 18.40 3.24
CA VAL A 191 11.22 18.33 4.51
C VAL A 191 11.85 16.95 4.62
N VAL A 192 13.10 16.91 5.08
CA VAL A 192 13.77 15.69 5.54
C VAL A 192 14.29 15.95 6.95
N ARG A 193 13.99 15.06 7.88
CA ARG A 193 14.45 15.07 9.26
C ARG A 193 15.01 13.69 9.61
N THR A 194 16.11 13.65 10.28
CA THR A 194 16.77 12.40 10.66
C THR A 194 17.32 12.55 12.07
N SER A 195 17.07 11.56 12.92
CA SER A 195 17.66 11.55 14.27
C SER A 195 19.17 11.40 14.19
N GLU A 196 19.86 11.87 15.24
CA GLU A 196 21.30 11.68 15.37
C GLU A 196 21.66 10.19 15.33
N GLY A 197 22.73 9.84 14.61
CA GLY A 197 23.19 8.46 14.49
C GLY A 197 22.30 7.53 13.64
N CYS A 198 21.27 8.04 12.97
CA CYS A 198 20.41 7.22 12.11
C CYS A 198 21.24 6.59 10.97
N PRO A 199 21.17 5.27 10.78
CA PRO A 199 21.95 4.59 9.75
C PRO A 199 21.43 4.92 8.34
N ASN A 200 22.33 5.12 7.39
CA ASN A 200 21.97 5.27 5.97
C ASN A 200 21.47 3.96 5.33
N THR A 201 21.86 2.82 5.91
CA THR A 201 21.45 1.48 5.46
C THR A 201 20.68 0.82 6.59
N LEU A 202 19.42 0.55 6.33
CA LEU A 202 18.54 -0.21 7.23
C LEU A 202 18.87 -1.70 7.12
N ARG A 203 18.85 -2.41 8.25
CA ARG A 203 19.00 -3.86 8.33
C ARG A 203 17.83 -4.44 9.12
N PHE A 204 17.18 -5.45 8.55
CA PHE A 204 16.02 -6.08 9.15
C PHE A 204 15.83 -7.50 8.61
N GLU A 205 14.97 -8.26 9.25
CA GLU A 205 14.61 -9.61 8.81
C GLU A 205 13.11 -9.68 8.48
N GLU A 206 12.79 -10.29 7.32
CA GLU A 206 11.42 -10.58 6.92
C GLU A 206 11.31 -12.05 6.48
N ASN A 207 10.39 -12.80 7.08
CA ASN A 207 10.16 -14.22 6.79
C ASN A 207 11.45 -15.05 6.83
N GLY A 208 12.36 -14.72 7.76
CA GLY A 208 13.66 -15.38 7.93
C GLY A 208 14.72 -15.02 6.88
N ILE A 209 14.49 -13.98 6.06
CA ILE A 209 15.50 -13.42 5.14
C ILE A 209 15.99 -12.09 5.68
N LYS A 210 17.30 -11.93 5.77
CA LYS A 210 17.95 -10.67 6.12
C LYS A 210 18.01 -9.76 4.91
N PHE A 211 17.54 -8.54 5.09
CA PHE A 211 17.54 -7.49 4.08
C PHE A 211 18.36 -6.29 4.49
N GLU A 212 18.97 -5.65 3.51
CA GLU A 212 19.43 -4.26 3.57
C GLU A 212 18.54 -3.40 2.66
N ALA A 213 18.25 -2.18 3.10
CA ALA A 213 17.61 -1.16 2.31
C ALA A 213 18.33 0.18 2.50
N SER A 214 18.42 1.00 1.45
CA SER A 214 19.05 2.32 1.50
C SER A 214 18.00 3.40 1.72
N LEU A 215 18.20 4.28 2.70
CA LEU A 215 17.36 5.47 2.89
C LEU A 215 17.61 6.53 1.82
N ALA A 216 18.82 6.60 1.27
CA ALA A 216 19.20 7.61 0.27
C ALA A 216 18.69 7.27 -1.14
N ASP A 217 18.70 5.98 -1.50
CA ASP A 217 18.37 5.50 -2.86
C ASP A 217 17.02 4.77 -2.92
N GLY A 218 16.35 4.56 -1.76
CA GLY A 218 15.11 3.80 -1.69
C GLY A 218 13.88 4.60 -2.15
N HIS A 219 12.93 3.93 -2.81
CA HIS A 219 11.62 4.49 -3.08
C HIS A 219 10.78 4.53 -1.80
N LYS A 220 10.12 5.67 -1.50
CA LYS A 220 9.30 5.87 -0.29
C LYS A 220 10.08 5.58 1.01
N THR A 221 9.74 4.48 1.68
CA THR A 221 10.37 4.03 2.94
C THR A 221 11.56 3.07 2.72
N GLY A 222 11.95 2.78 1.47
CA GLY A 222 13.11 1.95 1.13
C GLY A 222 12.80 0.46 0.89
N PHE A 223 11.67 -0.04 1.38
CA PHE A 223 11.21 -1.43 1.19
C PHE A 223 9.68 -1.48 1.15
N PHE A 224 9.11 -2.51 0.53
CA PHE A 224 7.66 -2.65 0.36
C PHE A 224 7.10 -3.69 1.33
N CYS A 225 6.84 -3.29 2.59
CA CYS A 225 6.29 -4.16 3.63
C CYS A 225 4.93 -4.75 3.28
N ASP A 226 4.16 -4.08 2.42
CA ASP A 226 2.83 -4.49 1.98
C ASP A 226 2.80 -5.83 1.23
N GLN A 227 3.90 -6.22 0.59
CA GLN A 227 4.05 -7.50 -0.10
C GLN A 227 4.54 -8.66 0.79
N ARG A 228 4.80 -8.44 2.09
CA ARG A 228 5.35 -9.43 3.02
C ARG A 228 4.61 -10.78 2.97
N ASP A 229 3.29 -10.74 3.06
CA ASP A 229 2.47 -11.95 3.11
C ASP A 229 2.41 -12.65 1.75
N ASN A 230 2.47 -11.89 0.66
CA ASN A 230 2.58 -12.45 -0.69
C ASN A 230 3.94 -13.10 -0.92
N ARG A 231 5.03 -12.49 -0.45
CA ARG A 231 6.37 -13.10 -0.50
C ARG A 231 6.43 -14.40 0.29
N ARG A 232 5.86 -14.41 1.53
CA ARG A 232 5.75 -15.64 2.32
C ARG A 232 4.97 -16.71 1.57
N GLY A 233 3.82 -16.39 0.99
CA GLY A 233 3.02 -17.33 0.20
C GLY A 233 3.76 -17.91 -1.01
N VAL A 234 4.64 -17.15 -1.66
CA VAL A 234 5.51 -17.69 -2.73
C VAL A 234 6.50 -18.69 -2.15
N GLY A 235 7.10 -18.39 -1.00
CA GLY A 235 7.98 -19.34 -0.31
C GLY A 235 7.26 -20.65 0.04
N GLU A 236 6.06 -20.55 0.62
CA GLU A 236 5.23 -21.72 0.96
C GLU A 236 4.87 -22.55 -0.28
N LEU A 237 4.52 -21.90 -1.39
CA LEU A 237 4.23 -22.57 -2.66
C LEU A 237 5.47 -23.33 -3.19
N VAL A 238 6.65 -22.68 -3.19
CA VAL A 238 7.91 -23.31 -3.61
C VAL A 238 8.24 -24.50 -2.71
N ALA A 239 8.19 -24.33 -1.39
CA ALA A 239 8.47 -25.39 -0.43
C ALA A 239 7.58 -26.62 -0.68
N SER A 240 6.27 -26.41 -0.83
CA SER A 240 5.31 -27.49 -1.13
C SER A 240 5.62 -28.23 -2.44
N MET A 241 6.06 -27.51 -3.48
CA MET A 241 6.44 -28.13 -4.76
C MET A 241 7.74 -28.93 -4.62
N VAL A 242 8.72 -28.43 -3.85
CA VAL A 242 9.99 -29.11 -3.58
C VAL A 242 9.79 -30.39 -2.76
N GLU A 243 8.92 -30.35 -1.74
CA GLU A 243 8.51 -31.53 -0.96
C GLU A 243 7.87 -32.63 -1.82
N GLN A 244 7.18 -32.24 -2.91
CA GLN A 244 6.66 -33.15 -3.93
C GLN A 244 7.74 -33.66 -4.92
N GLY A 245 9.03 -33.38 -4.67
CA GLY A 245 10.15 -33.80 -5.51
C GLY A 245 10.35 -32.98 -6.79
N LYS A 246 9.70 -31.80 -6.94
CA LYS A 246 9.84 -30.96 -8.13
C LYS A 246 11.10 -30.11 -8.07
N LYS A 247 11.77 -29.95 -9.21
CA LYS A 247 12.78 -28.90 -9.41
C LYS A 247 12.06 -27.64 -9.85
N VAL A 248 11.99 -26.63 -8.98
CA VAL A 248 11.21 -25.42 -9.20
C VAL A 248 12.07 -24.29 -9.75
N ASP A 249 11.75 -23.82 -10.96
CA ASP A 249 12.36 -22.65 -11.59
C ASP A 249 11.43 -21.45 -11.44
N VAL A 250 11.95 -20.32 -10.93
CA VAL A 250 11.16 -19.11 -10.63
C VAL A 250 11.65 -17.93 -11.43
N LEU A 251 10.71 -17.15 -12.00
CA LEU A 251 10.95 -15.85 -12.62
C LEU A 251 10.27 -14.76 -11.77
N ASP A 252 11.06 -13.77 -11.33
CA ASP A 252 10.61 -12.62 -10.57
C ASP A 252 10.79 -11.34 -11.42
N VAL A 253 9.69 -10.81 -11.93
CA VAL A 253 9.64 -9.67 -12.85
C VAL A 253 9.30 -8.40 -12.10
N CYS A 254 10.12 -7.35 -12.27
CA CYS A 254 10.13 -6.13 -11.49
C CYS A 254 10.48 -6.42 -10.01
N SER A 255 11.58 -7.15 -9.84
CA SER A 255 11.97 -7.76 -8.57
C SER A 255 12.44 -6.78 -7.50
N TYR A 256 12.69 -5.51 -7.85
CA TYR A 256 13.22 -4.48 -6.96
C TYR A 256 14.44 -5.00 -6.18
N THR A 257 14.39 -5.02 -4.84
CA THR A 257 15.47 -5.53 -3.98
C THR A 257 15.44 -7.06 -3.79
N GLY A 258 14.72 -7.78 -4.65
CA GLY A 258 14.72 -9.24 -4.74
C GLY A 258 13.76 -9.95 -3.78
N GLY A 259 12.78 -9.25 -3.20
CA GLY A 259 11.97 -9.80 -2.10
C GLY A 259 11.29 -11.14 -2.42
N PHE A 260 10.61 -11.27 -3.54
CA PHE A 260 9.95 -12.52 -3.96
C PHE A 260 10.97 -13.60 -4.37
N GLY A 261 11.96 -13.22 -5.19
CA GLY A 261 12.96 -14.15 -5.68
C GLY A 261 13.81 -14.75 -4.56
N LEU A 262 14.22 -13.94 -3.58
CA LEU A 262 15.01 -14.44 -2.44
C LEU A 262 14.18 -15.37 -1.55
N GLN A 263 12.89 -15.08 -1.36
CA GLN A 263 12.00 -15.96 -0.63
C GLN A 263 11.83 -17.30 -1.33
N ALA A 264 11.70 -17.32 -2.66
CA ALA A 264 11.64 -18.51 -3.46
C ALA A 264 12.96 -19.32 -3.37
N ALA A 265 14.13 -18.66 -3.45
CA ALA A 265 15.43 -19.30 -3.33
C ALA A 265 15.63 -19.93 -1.95
N LYS A 266 15.25 -19.24 -0.87
CA LYS A 266 15.30 -19.78 0.50
C LYS A 266 14.41 -20.99 0.68
N ALA A 267 13.26 -21.01 0.03
CA ALA A 267 12.32 -22.12 0.07
C ALA A 267 12.77 -23.36 -0.75
N GLY A 268 13.95 -23.30 -1.38
CA GLY A 268 14.55 -24.43 -2.08
C GLY A 268 14.35 -24.44 -3.60
N ALA A 269 13.96 -23.32 -4.22
CA ALA A 269 13.91 -23.25 -5.69
C ALA A 269 15.23 -23.71 -6.32
N ALA A 270 15.15 -24.46 -7.42
CA ALA A 270 16.30 -24.98 -8.14
C ALA A 270 17.05 -23.85 -8.87
N SER A 271 16.30 -22.89 -9.41
CA SER A 271 16.84 -21.64 -9.96
C SER A 271 15.85 -20.49 -9.77
N VAL A 272 16.37 -19.29 -9.58
CA VAL A 272 15.59 -18.04 -9.50
C VAL A 272 16.20 -17.03 -10.45
N HIS A 273 15.35 -16.36 -11.23
CA HIS A 273 15.76 -15.30 -12.14
C HIS A 273 15.00 -14.01 -11.80
N CYS A 274 15.69 -13.02 -11.24
CA CYS A 274 15.17 -11.70 -10.91
C CYS A 274 15.51 -10.70 -12.02
N ILE A 275 14.51 -9.91 -12.45
CA ILE A 275 14.64 -8.91 -13.50
C ILE A 275 14.12 -7.59 -12.97
N ASP A 276 14.90 -6.54 -13.11
CA ASP A 276 14.47 -5.17 -12.82
C ASP A 276 15.17 -4.15 -13.72
N LEU A 277 14.53 -3.00 -13.91
CA LEU A 277 15.10 -1.87 -14.64
C LEU A 277 15.96 -0.96 -13.73
N ASP A 278 15.78 -1.03 -12.42
CA ASP A 278 16.54 -0.27 -11.43
C ASP A 278 17.84 -1.00 -11.07
N GLU A 279 18.96 -0.55 -11.64
CA GLU A 279 20.27 -1.13 -11.40
C GLU A 279 20.70 -1.01 -9.92
N LYS A 280 20.32 0.08 -9.24
CA LYS A 280 20.64 0.29 -7.82
C LYS A 280 19.88 -0.70 -6.95
N ALA A 281 18.59 -0.92 -7.24
CA ALA A 281 17.78 -1.91 -6.56
C ALA A 281 18.35 -3.32 -6.75
N LEU A 282 18.78 -3.68 -7.96
CA LEU A 282 19.43 -4.97 -8.23
C LEU A 282 20.78 -5.13 -7.52
N ALA A 283 21.53 -4.04 -7.35
CA ALA A 283 22.77 -4.08 -6.55
C ALA A 283 22.45 -4.41 -5.07
N VAL A 284 21.36 -3.84 -4.52
CA VAL A 284 20.87 -4.20 -3.18
C VAL A 284 20.39 -5.66 -3.16
N ALA A 285 19.63 -6.11 -4.17
CA ALA A 285 19.15 -7.48 -4.26
C ALA A 285 20.30 -8.52 -4.27
N LYS A 286 21.38 -8.22 -4.98
CA LYS A 286 22.61 -9.05 -4.98
C LYS A 286 23.26 -9.11 -3.58
N ARG A 287 23.34 -7.96 -2.86
CA ARG A 287 23.84 -7.96 -1.49
C ARG A 287 22.94 -8.79 -0.56
N ASN A 288 21.63 -8.63 -0.68
CA ASN A 288 20.64 -9.40 0.08
C ASN A 288 20.78 -10.90 -0.18
N ALA A 289 20.99 -11.33 -1.44
CA ALA A 289 21.26 -12.73 -1.77
C ALA A 289 22.54 -13.23 -1.08
N ASN A 290 23.63 -12.46 -1.12
CA ASN A 290 24.90 -12.82 -0.52
C ASN A 290 24.84 -12.92 1.03
N ILE A 291 24.16 -11.99 1.69
CA ILE A 291 23.98 -12.00 3.16
C ILE A 291 23.26 -13.30 3.60
N ASN A 292 22.33 -13.79 2.78
CA ASN A 292 21.57 -15.01 3.03
C ASN A 292 22.17 -16.26 2.39
N GLN A 293 23.35 -16.17 1.77
CA GLN A 293 24.04 -17.28 1.09
C GLN A 293 23.20 -17.97 -0.02
N LEU A 294 22.34 -17.20 -0.69
CA LEU A 294 21.44 -17.67 -1.74
C LEU A 294 22.14 -17.58 -3.11
N THR A 295 22.84 -18.66 -3.49
CA THR A 295 23.68 -18.69 -4.70
C THR A 295 22.92 -19.03 -5.99
N LYS A 296 21.68 -19.52 -5.90
CA LYS A 296 20.87 -19.95 -7.05
C LYS A 296 20.03 -18.83 -7.67
N VAL A 297 20.36 -17.55 -7.39
CA VAL A 297 19.63 -16.37 -7.86
C VAL A 297 20.44 -15.66 -8.93
N LYS A 298 19.88 -15.53 -10.12
CA LYS A 298 20.40 -14.70 -11.21
C LYS A 298 19.70 -13.35 -11.22
N PHE A 299 20.45 -12.28 -11.38
CA PHE A 299 19.92 -10.91 -11.49
C PHE A 299 20.22 -10.35 -12.88
N THR A 300 19.21 -9.76 -13.53
CA THR A 300 19.34 -9.15 -14.86
C THR A 300 18.79 -7.73 -14.84
N HIS A 301 19.64 -6.76 -15.17
CA HIS A 301 19.23 -5.37 -15.41
C HIS A 301 18.64 -5.28 -16.80
N ALA A 302 17.32 -5.12 -16.92
CA ALA A 302 16.62 -5.02 -18.19
C ALA A 302 15.22 -4.44 -18.04
N ASP A 303 14.72 -3.83 -19.12
CA ASP A 303 13.30 -3.52 -19.25
C ASP A 303 12.47 -4.80 -19.32
N ALA A 304 11.46 -4.91 -18.46
CA ALA A 304 10.65 -6.11 -18.33
C ALA A 304 9.96 -6.52 -19.65
N PHE A 305 9.38 -5.56 -20.38
CA PHE A 305 8.66 -5.88 -21.62
C PHE A 305 9.59 -6.45 -22.70
N SER A 306 10.75 -5.84 -22.90
CA SER A 306 11.74 -6.28 -23.88
C SER A 306 12.32 -7.63 -23.50
N TYR A 307 12.62 -7.82 -22.21
CA TYR A 307 13.25 -9.05 -21.74
C TYR A 307 12.29 -10.24 -21.74
N LEU A 308 11.04 -10.05 -21.36
CA LEU A 308 10.01 -11.11 -21.45
C LEU A 308 9.80 -11.56 -22.91
N ARG A 309 9.84 -10.62 -23.90
CA ARG A 309 9.81 -11.01 -25.33
C ARG A 309 11.00 -11.90 -25.69
N THR A 310 12.21 -11.53 -25.26
CA THR A 310 13.44 -12.31 -25.50
C THR A 310 13.33 -13.70 -24.87
N LEU A 311 12.83 -13.80 -23.63
CA LEU A 311 12.61 -15.11 -22.98
C LEU A 311 11.60 -15.96 -23.76
N GLY A 312 10.52 -15.37 -24.24
CA GLY A 312 9.51 -16.04 -25.06
C GLY A 312 10.07 -16.55 -26.41
N GLN A 313 10.85 -15.70 -27.10
CA GLN A 313 11.54 -16.10 -28.35
C GLN A 313 12.50 -17.28 -28.13
N ASN A 314 13.17 -17.32 -26.96
CA ASN A 314 14.07 -18.38 -26.56
C ASN A 314 13.33 -19.59 -25.93
N LYS A 315 12.00 -19.61 -25.96
CA LYS A 315 11.14 -20.68 -25.43
C LYS A 315 11.46 -21.02 -23.96
N LYS A 316 11.89 -20.05 -23.17
CA LYS A 316 12.12 -20.23 -21.74
C LYS A 316 10.79 -20.39 -21.01
N GLN A 317 10.75 -21.30 -20.05
CA GLN A 317 9.57 -21.54 -19.20
C GLN A 317 9.99 -21.76 -17.75
N TYR A 318 9.09 -21.37 -16.83
CA TYR A 318 9.29 -21.41 -15.39
C TYR A 318 8.09 -22.09 -14.71
N ASP A 319 8.31 -22.69 -13.56
CA ASP A 319 7.24 -23.29 -12.75
C ASP A 319 6.40 -22.20 -12.05
N ILE A 320 7.07 -21.09 -11.68
CA ILE A 320 6.41 -19.94 -11.08
C ILE A 320 6.91 -18.65 -11.75
N VAL A 321 5.97 -17.80 -12.16
CA VAL A 321 6.26 -16.46 -12.68
C VAL A 321 5.57 -15.44 -11.77
N ILE A 322 6.33 -14.48 -11.24
CA ILE A 322 5.83 -13.35 -10.45
C ILE A 322 5.92 -12.10 -11.31
N VAL A 323 4.84 -11.31 -11.35
CA VAL A 323 4.76 -10.03 -12.09
C VAL A 323 4.28 -8.96 -11.11
N ASP A 324 5.21 -8.20 -10.55
CA ASP A 324 4.93 -7.12 -9.59
C ASP A 324 5.39 -5.76 -10.12
N PRO A 325 4.70 -5.22 -11.13
CA PRO A 325 5.12 -4.01 -11.83
C PRO A 325 4.90 -2.75 -10.99
N PRO A 326 5.56 -1.64 -11.34
CA PRO A 326 5.27 -0.35 -10.74
C PRO A 326 3.83 0.10 -11.01
N LYS A 327 3.42 1.17 -10.32
CA LYS A 327 2.08 1.75 -10.44
C LYS A 327 1.82 2.27 -11.86
N PHE A 328 1.16 1.49 -12.72
CA PHE A 328 0.85 1.90 -14.09
C PHE A 328 -0.35 2.84 -14.21
N VAL A 329 -1.27 2.85 -13.24
CA VAL A 329 -2.43 3.76 -13.21
C VAL A 329 -2.27 4.76 -12.05
N PRO A 330 -1.48 5.83 -12.21
CA PRO A 330 -1.29 6.83 -11.17
C PRO A 330 -2.46 7.83 -11.08
N SER A 331 -3.19 8.06 -12.18
CA SER A 331 -4.32 8.98 -12.27
C SER A 331 -5.43 8.45 -13.18
N ARG A 332 -6.64 9.06 -13.08
CA ARG A 332 -7.76 8.71 -13.98
C ARG A 332 -7.46 9.00 -15.45
N ARG A 333 -6.63 10.01 -15.74
CA ARG A 333 -6.24 10.35 -17.12
C ARG A 333 -5.37 9.26 -17.77
N GLU A 334 -4.59 8.56 -16.95
CA GLU A 334 -3.66 7.52 -17.39
C GLU A 334 -4.24 6.11 -17.22
N TYR A 335 -5.57 6.00 -16.99
CA TYR A 335 -6.21 4.73 -16.69
C TYR A 335 -6.11 3.74 -17.84
N GLU A 336 -6.51 4.13 -19.05
CA GLU A 336 -6.52 3.26 -20.23
C GLU A 336 -5.10 2.83 -20.63
N GLU A 337 -4.16 3.78 -20.65
CA GLU A 337 -2.75 3.50 -20.91
C GLU A 337 -2.16 2.53 -19.88
N GLY A 338 -2.43 2.77 -18.60
CA GLY A 338 -1.96 1.93 -17.52
C GLY A 338 -2.56 0.53 -17.56
N GLN A 339 -3.86 0.40 -17.87
CA GLN A 339 -4.50 -0.89 -18.10
C GLN A 339 -3.87 -1.64 -19.28
N GLY A 340 -3.55 -0.94 -20.37
CA GLY A 340 -2.82 -1.49 -21.51
C GLY A 340 -1.45 -2.05 -21.11
N LYS A 341 -0.70 -1.33 -20.26
CA LYS A 341 0.59 -1.81 -19.71
C LYS A 341 0.42 -3.06 -18.85
N TYR A 342 -0.60 -3.12 -17.98
CA TYR A 342 -0.92 -4.35 -17.22
C TYR A 342 -1.28 -5.51 -18.14
N HIS A 343 -2.08 -5.26 -19.19
CA HIS A 343 -2.39 -6.28 -20.19
C HIS A 343 -1.13 -6.79 -20.89
N ASP A 344 -0.27 -5.91 -21.39
CA ASP A 344 0.88 -6.28 -22.22
C ASP A 344 1.95 -7.03 -21.43
N ILE A 345 2.26 -6.60 -20.20
CA ILE A 345 3.26 -7.30 -19.38
C ILE A 345 2.77 -8.73 -19.05
N ASN A 346 1.50 -8.89 -18.68
CA ASN A 346 0.93 -10.20 -18.37
C ASN A 346 0.81 -11.08 -19.62
N LYS A 347 0.44 -10.52 -20.78
CA LYS A 347 0.40 -11.22 -22.06
C LYS A 347 1.78 -11.78 -22.45
N LEU A 348 2.86 -11.11 -22.10
CA LEU A 348 4.23 -11.57 -22.30
C LEU A 348 4.64 -12.62 -21.25
N ALA A 349 4.11 -12.53 -20.03
CA ALA A 349 4.46 -13.41 -18.93
C ALA A 349 3.78 -14.81 -19.04
N PHE A 350 2.50 -14.86 -19.43
CA PHE A 350 1.76 -16.13 -19.53
C PHE A 350 2.44 -17.24 -20.33
N PRO A 351 3.03 -16.97 -21.52
CA PRO A 351 3.74 -18.00 -22.28
C PRO A 351 4.98 -18.58 -21.59
N LEU A 352 5.52 -17.86 -20.60
CA LEU A 352 6.71 -18.28 -19.85
C LEU A 352 6.37 -19.22 -18.68
N VAL A 353 5.08 -19.49 -18.43
CA VAL A 353 4.65 -20.41 -17.39
C VAL A 353 4.53 -21.81 -17.99
N LYS A 354 5.17 -22.81 -17.37
CA LYS A 354 5.06 -24.22 -17.72
C LYS A 354 3.61 -24.71 -17.58
N PRO A 355 3.17 -25.74 -18.32
CA PRO A 355 1.93 -26.46 -18.02
C PRO A 355 1.90 -26.91 -16.55
N GLY A 356 0.76 -26.70 -15.88
CA GLY A 356 0.62 -26.96 -14.44
C GLY A 356 1.35 -25.99 -13.51
N GLY A 357 2.02 -24.97 -14.05
CA GLY A 357 2.74 -23.93 -13.30
C GLY A 357 1.84 -22.80 -12.80
N PHE A 358 2.46 -21.83 -12.14
CA PHE A 358 1.74 -20.73 -11.47
C PHE A 358 2.21 -19.37 -11.99
N ILE A 359 1.29 -18.41 -12.00
CA ILE A 359 1.59 -16.99 -12.20
C ILE A 359 0.92 -16.16 -11.11
N ILE A 360 1.70 -15.29 -10.50
CA ILE A 360 1.24 -14.32 -9.50
C ILE A 360 1.36 -12.94 -10.14
N SER A 361 0.24 -12.27 -10.36
CA SER A 361 0.23 -10.93 -10.94
C SER A 361 -0.27 -9.91 -9.94
N CYS A 362 0.53 -8.86 -9.71
CA CYS A 362 0.26 -7.82 -8.72
C CYS A 362 -0.08 -6.47 -9.39
N SER A 363 -0.77 -5.62 -8.63
CA SER A 363 -0.99 -4.22 -8.94
C SER A 363 -1.07 -3.39 -7.67
N CYS A 364 -0.26 -2.33 -7.59
CA CYS A 364 -0.33 -1.33 -6.52
C CYS A 364 -1.09 -0.05 -6.93
N SER A 365 -1.86 -0.07 -8.03
CA SER A 365 -2.64 1.06 -8.53
C SER A 365 -3.98 1.16 -7.82
N GLY A 366 -4.16 2.14 -6.93
CA GLY A 366 -5.40 2.29 -6.14
C GLY A 366 -6.66 2.54 -6.98
N LEU A 367 -6.52 3.15 -8.15
CA LEU A 367 -7.64 3.39 -9.09
C LEU A 367 -7.99 2.15 -9.96
N PHE A 368 -7.16 1.13 -9.95
CA PHE A 368 -7.33 -0.09 -10.72
C PHE A 368 -7.81 -1.19 -9.76
N SER A 369 -9.08 -1.57 -9.84
CA SER A 369 -9.72 -2.49 -8.91
C SER A 369 -9.26 -3.94 -9.08
N MET A 370 -9.61 -4.83 -8.15
CA MET A 370 -9.40 -6.28 -8.30
C MET A 370 -10.14 -6.81 -9.54
N THR A 371 -11.37 -6.34 -9.78
CA THR A 371 -12.16 -6.69 -10.95
C THR A 371 -11.46 -6.27 -12.25
N ASP A 372 -10.92 -5.04 -12.30
CA ASP A 372 -10.19 -4.55 -13.48
C ASP A 372 -8.93 -5.38 -13.74
N LEU A 373 -8.19 -5.72 -12.68
CA LEU A 373 -7.01 -6.58 -12.81
C LEU A 373 -7.40 -7.96 -13.33
N THR A 374 -8.40 -8.61 -12.74
CA THR A 374 -8.86 -9.95 -13.12
C THR A 374 -9.35 -9.98 -14.57
N GLU A 375 -10.12 -8.98 -14.99
CA GLU A 375 -10.58 -8.87 -16.38
C GLU A 375 -9.42 -8.63 -17.36
N THR A 376 -8.42 -7.83 -16.96
CA THR A 376 -7.21 -7.62 -17.74
C THR A 376 -6.38 -8.89 -17.87
N LEU A 377 -6.25 -9.67 -16.79
CA LEU A 377 -5.58 -10.97 -16.80
C LEU A 377 -6.29 -11.98 -17.68
N ARG A 378 -7.63 -12.03 -17.65
CA ARG A 378 -8.45 -12.88 -18.53
C ARG A 378 -8.15 -12.60 -20.01
N LYS A 379 -8.08 -11.32 -20.39
CA LYS A 379 -7.71 -10.92 -21.77
C LYS A 379 -6.25 -11.27 -22.11
N SER A 380 -5.34 -11.12 -21.15
CA SER A 380 -3.90 -11.41 -21.33
C SER A 380 -3.62 -12.90 -21.51
N ALA A 381 -4.37 -13.76 -20.80
CA ALA A 381 -4.22 -15.21 -20.86
C ALA A 381 -4.67 -15.81 -22.21
N ARG A 382 -5.47 -15.08 -23.00
CA ARG A 382 -6.00 -15.52 -24.30
C ARG A 382 -6.79 -16.83 -24.19
N ALA A 383 -6.45 -17.85 -25.01
CA ALA A 383 -7.10 -19.15 -25.04
C ALA A 383 -6.55 -20.14 -24.00
N ARG A 384 -5.60 -19.76 -23.15
CA ARG A 384 -5.05 -20.64 -22.13
C ARG A 384 -6.06 -20.90 -21.02
N LYS A 385 -6.10 -22.13 -20.53
CA LYS A 385 -6.94 -22.52 -19.42
C LYS A 385 -6.26 -22.17 -18.10
N VAL A 386 -6.78 -21.14 -17.42
CA VAL A 386 -6.19 -20.58 -16.20
C VAL A 386 -7.24 -20.53 -15.10
N ARG A 387 -6.89 -20.97 -13.90
CA ARG A 387 -7.73 -20.88 -12.71
C ARG A 387 -7.16 -19.89 -11.73
N ILE A 388 -7.98 -18.98 -11.22
CA ILE A 388 -7.63 -18.18 -10.04
C ILE A 388 -7.74 -19.11 -8.84
N ILE A 389 -6.66 -19.23 -8.09
CA ILE A 389 -6.60 -20.08 -6.88
C ILE A 389 -6.62 -19.25 -5.60
N ARG A 390 -6.23 -17.97 -5.68
CA ARG A 390 -6.19 -17.06 -4.54
C ARG A 390 -6.18 -15.62 -5.01
N GLU A 391 -6.84 -14.74 -4.27
CA GLU A 391 -6.72 -13.29 -4.36
C GLU A 391 -6.25 -12.75 -3.02
N THR A 392 -5.26 -11.86 -3.02
CA THR A 392 -4.66 -11.28 -1.82
C THR A 392 -4.44 -9.78 -1.97
N GLY A 393 -4.13 -9.14 -0.86
CA GLY A 393 -3.76 -7.73 -0.79
C GLY A 393 -2.53 -7.52 0.09
N ALA A 394 -2.46 -6.39 0.76
CA ALA A 394 -1.46 -6.09 1.77
C ALA A 394 -1.74 -6.86 3.08
N GLY A 395 -0.70 -7.02 3.90
CA GLY A 395 -0.79 -7.69 5.19
C GLY A 395 -1.66 -6.96 6.22
N SER A 396 -1.91 -7.61 7.38
CA SER A 396 -2.74 -7.09 8.47
C SER A 396 -2.24 -5.77 9.07
N ASP A 397 -0.96 -5.47 8.92
CA ASP A 397 -0.35 -4.19 9.29
C ASP A 397 -0.70 -3.02 8.35
N HIS A 398 -1.46 -3.27 7.30
CA HIS A 398 -2.00 -2.26 6.40
C HIS A 398 -3.54 -2.19 6.50
N PRO A 399 -4.10 -1.80 7.67
CA PRO A 399 -5.54 -1.77 7.87
C PRO A 399 -6.23 -0.81 6.89
N ILE A 400 -7.43 -1.20 6.48
CA ILE A 400 -8.26 -0.44 5.55
C ILE A 400 -9.58 -0.12 6.26
N ARG A 401 -9.97 1.14 6.26
CA ARG A 401 -11.27 1.55 6.79
C ARG A 401 -12.39 1.18 5.81
N LEU A 402 -13.53 0.75 6.35
CA LEU A 402 -14.70 0.44 5.51
C LEU A 402 -15.23 1.67 4.75
N ASP A 403 -15.12 2.86 5.36
CA ASP A 403 -15.51 4.14 4.77
C ASP A 403 -14.38 4.78 3.93
N PHE A 404 -13.28 4.04 3.67
CA PHE A 404 -12.16 4.48 2.84
C PHE A 404 -11.62 3.31 1.98
N PRO A 405 -12.42 2.82 1.03
CA PRO A 405 -12.03 1.68 0.18
C PRO A 405 -10.81 1.94 -0.69
N GLU A 406 -10.42 3.21 -0.92
CA GLU A 406 -9.20 3.60 -1.64
C GLU A 406 -7.92 3.10 -0.94
N GLY A 407 -8.02 2.73 0.34
CA GLY A 407 -6.96 2.04 1.06
C GLY A 407 -6.59 0.67 0.47
N ARG A 408 -7.47 0.05 -0.33
CA ARG A 408 -7.23 -1.22 -1.04
C ARG A 408 -6.40 -1.01 -2.31
N TYR A 409 -5.21 -0.48 -2.16
CA TYR A 409 -4.36 -0.19 -3.32
C TYR A 409 -3.59 -1.39 -3.87
N LEU A 410 -3.18 -2.34 -3.01
CA LEU A 410 -2.46 -3.56 -3.40
C LEU A 410 -3.42 -4.71 -3.70
N LYS A 411 -3.21 -5.37 -4.81
CA LYS A 411 -3.90 -6.58 -5.27
C LYS A 411 -2.87 -7.56 -5.82
N ALA A 412 -3.06 -8.85 -5.52
CA ALA A 412 -2.30 -9.94 -6.13
C ALA A 412 -3.25 -11.08 -6.48
N VAL A 413 -3.23 -11.49 -7.74
CA VAL A 413 -4.03 -12.61 -8.26
C VAL A 413 -3.11 -13.79 -8.50
N TRP A 414 -3.36 -14.88 -7.80
CA TRP A 414 -2.62 -16.13 -7.88
C TRP A 414 -3.34 -17.07 -8.82
N MET A 415 -2.69 -17.51 -9.85
CA MET A 415 -3.30 -18.30 -10.91
C MET A 415 -2.48 -19.55 -11.17
N LYS A 416 -3.18 -20.65 -11.52
CA LYS A 416 -2.59 -21.90 -11.97
C LYS A 416 -2.99 -22.14 -13.42
N LEU A 417 -2.02 -22.56 -14.25
CA LEU A 417 -2.28 -22.98 -15.62
C LEU A 417 -2.54 -24.48 -15.62
N ASP A 418 -3.57 -24.91 -16.36
CA ASP A 418 -3.92 -26.32 -16.46
C ASP A 418 -3.18 -27.02 -17.62
N ASP A 419 -2.73 -26.26 -18.62
CA ASP A 419 -2.12 -26.69 -19.88
C ASP A 419 -0.85 -25.90 -20.23
#